data_748b50b915fc63f3918c2aa9d0ffd257
#
_entry.id   748b50b915fc63f3918c2aa9d0ffd257
#
_cell.length_a   1.000
_cell.length_b   1.000
_cell.length_c   1.000
_cell.angle_alpha   90.00
_cell.angle_beta   90.00
_cell.angle_gamma   90.00
#
_symmetry.space_group_name_H-M   'P 1'
#
loop_
_entity.id
_entity.type
_entity.pdbx_description
1 polymer ?
#
loop_
_entity_poly.entity_id
_entity_poly.type
_entity_poly.pdbx_seq_one_letter_code
_entity_poly.pdbx_strand_id
1 'polypeptide(L)'
;MIVTMITEDSLITIDGDQLTVPVAAELGEWAVQFDGESAEIEYSDNRPNGVINAATFYARYQSDIDAHAAERLALNEAAALASIPTTEQLLGQLSAARKAQETQGVTINNIRYAGDPSNRQALQESIAFMEDAGLTKFPKWKDSDGQFHVNHPLADATNAYRAIGERRAQLIALEGEHAEQITVGTLTDLNEVTWL
;
A
#
# COMPACT_ATOMS: atom_id res chain seq x y z
N MET A 1 -13.09 30.02 13.58
CA MET A 1 -12.03 29.99 12.54
C MET A 1 -10.95 30.97 12.95
N ILE A 2 -9.73 30.49 13.04
CA ILE A 2 -8.53 31.30 13.30
C ILE A 2 -7.74 31.34 12.00
N VAL A 3 -7.31 32.54 11.57
CA VAL A 3 -6.57 32.70 10.31
C VAL A 3 -5.30 33.50 10.57
N THR A 4 -4.17 33.01 10.05
CA THR A 4 -2.92 33.79 9.99
C THR A 4 -2.44 33.80 8.54
N MET A 5 -2.14 34.97 8.03
CA MET A 5 -1.61 35.18 6.69
C MET A 5 -0.26 35.88 6.79
N ILE A 6 0.76 35.41 6.11
CA ILE A 6 2.07 36.03 5.93
C ILE A 6 2.21 36.38 4.45
N THR A 7 2.15 37.65 4.14
CA THR A 7 2.00 38.09 2.75
C THR A 7 3.25 37.89 1.91
N GLU A 8 4.44 38.16 2.46
CA GLU A 8 5.72 37.99 1.76
C GLU A 8 6.00 36.52 1.42
N ASP A 9 5.61 35.60 2.30
CA ASP A 9 5.83 34.15 2.13
C ASP A 9 4.69 33.48 1.40
N SER A 10 3.61 34.19 1.08
CA SER A 10 2.39 33.61 0.50
C SER A 10 1.84 32.46 1.35
N LEU A 11 1.89 32.60 2.68
CA LEU A 11 1.46 31.57 3.63
C LEU A 11 0.10 31.93 4.22
N ILE A 12 -0.82 30.98 4.17
CA ILE A 12 -2.10 31.06 4.87
C ILE A 12 -2.23 29.86 5.81
N THR A 13 -2.53 30.14 7.07
CA THR A 13 -2.85 29.11 8.06
C THR A 13 -4.29 29.31 8.53
N ILE A 14 -5.13 28.30 8.37
CA ILE A 14 -6.53 28.31 8.85
C ILE A 14 -6.72 27.14 9.83
N ASP A 15 -7.08 27.47 11.08
CA ASP A 15 -7.27 26.49 12.16
C ASP A 15 -6.10 25.49 12.30
N GLY A 16 -4.86 25.97 12.06
CA GLY A 16 -3.64 25.18 12.12
C GLY A 16 -3.23 24.49 10.81
N ASP A 17 -4.05 24.53 9.78
CA ASP A 17 -3.72 24.01 8.45
C ASP A 17 -3.00 25.06 7.61
N GLN A 18 -1.71 24.87 7.36
CA GLN A 18 -0.84 25.81 6.65
C GLN A 18 -0.65 25.40 5.19
N LEU A 19 -0.88 26.34 4.28
CA LEU A 19 -0.62 26.19 2.84
C LEU A 19 0.09 27.42 2.27
N THR A 20 0.84 27.19 1.19
CA THR A 20 1.40 28.25 0.37
C THR A 20 0.36 28.64 -0.69
N VAL A 21 -0.27 29.79 -0.49
CA VAL A 21 -1.30 30.33 -1.38
C VAL A 21 -1.04 31.83 -1.56
N PRO A 22 -1.07 32.39 -2.78
CA PRO A 22 -0.92 33.82 -2.97
C PRO A 22 -1.93 34.60 -2.14
N VAL A 23 -1.46 35.58 -1.37
CA VAL A 23 -2.28 36.46 -0.52
C VAL A 23 -2.50 37.79 -1.24
N ALA A 24 -3.74 38.21 -1.37
CA ALA A 24 -4.11 39.51 -1.92
C ALA A 24 -3.95 40.60 -0.86
N ALA A 25 -2.71 40.94 -0.51
CA ALA A 25 -2.37 41.94 0.47
C ALA A 25 -2.44 43.37 -0.09
N GLU A 26 -2.82 44.33 0.75
CA GLU A 26 -2.59 45.74 0.45
C GLU A 26 -1.10 46.11 0.62
N LEU A 27 -0.69 47.21 -0.01
CA LEU A 27 0.70 47.63 0.02
C LEU A 27 1.20 47.84 1.47
N GLY A 28 2.26 47.12 1.81
CA GLY A 28 2.92 47.20 3.12
C GLY A 28 2.32 46.30 4.20
N GLU A 29 1.27 45.56 3.96
CA GLU A 29 0.80 44.50 4.88
C GLU A 29 1.80 43.38 4.91
N TRP A 30 2.25 43.00 6.11
CA TRP A 30 3.19 41.91 6.33
C TRP A 30 2.50 40.64 6.87
N ALA A 31 1.64 40.82 7.89
CA ALA A 31 0.88 39.72 8.45
C ALA A 31 -0.55 40.17 8.82
N VAL A 32 -1.47 39.23 8.74
CA VAL A 32 -2.87 39.36 9.15
C VAL A 32 -3.21 38.23 10.09
N GLN A 33 -3.68 38.52 11.30
CA GLN A 33 -4.05 37.54 12.30
C GLN A 33 -5.51 37.74 12.71
N PHE A 34 -6.38 36.79 12.37
CA PHE A 34 -7.81 36.81 12.68
C PHE A 34 -8.14 35.78 13.75
N ASP A 35 -8.81 36.20 14.82
CA ASP A 35 -9.18 35.38 15.97
C ASP A 35 -10.62 34.85 15.96
N GLY A 36 -11.39 35.18 14.94
CA GLY A 36 -12.81 34.84 14.81
C GLY A 36 -13.74 36.05 15.02
N GLU A 37 -13.27 37.15 15.64
CA GLU A 37 -14.03 38.37 15.93
C GLU A 37 -13.40 39.61 15.29
N SER A 38 -12.08 39.71 15.36
CA SER A 38 -11.30 40.82 14.81
C SER A 38 -10.02 40.28 14.16
N ALA A 39 -9.42 41.13 13.31
CA ALA A 39 -8.10 40.85 12.77
C ALA A 39 -7.13 41.96 13.09
N GLU A 40 -5.93 41.61 13.54
CA GLU A 40 -4.78 42.47 13.61
C GLU A 40 -3.99 42.41 12.30
N ILE A 41 -3.61 43.58 11.78
CA ILE A 41 -2.80 43.73 10.57
C ILE A 41 -1.47 44.34 10.96
N GLU A 42 -0.40 43.65 10.69
CA GLU A 42 0.95 44.11 10.87
C GLU A 42 1.51 44.68 9.55
N TYR A 43 2.30 45.72 9.63
CA TYR A 43 2.84 46.41 8.45
C TYR A 43 4.37 46.38 8.47
N SER A 44 4.99 46.20 7.31
CA SER A 44 6.44 46.18 7.13
C SER A 44 7.06 47.61 7.08
N ASP A 45 6.25 48.65 6.94
CA ASP A 45 6.69 50.04 6.74
C ASP A 45 6.67 50.92 8.02
N ASN A 46 6.72 50.29 9.20
CA ASN A 46 6.72 50.96 10.52
C ASN A 46 5.47 51.80 10.86
N ARG A 47 4.38 51.70 10.10
CA ARG A 47 3.10 52.26 10.55
C ARG A 47 2.54 51.42 11.71
N PRO A 48 1.70 52.01 12.58
CA PRO A 48 1.06 51.25 13.66
C PRO A 48 0.20 50.10 13.13
N ASN A 49 0.16 48.98 13.86
CA ASN A 49 -0.74 47.89 13.56
C ASN A 49 -2.18 48.38 13.45
N GLY A 50 -2.89 47.83 12.48
CA GLY A 50 -4.31 48.07 12.27
C GLY A 50 -5.17 46.99 12.91
N VAL A 51 -6.37 47.36 13.35
CA VAL A 51 -7.37 46.38 13.78
C VAL A 51 -8.64 46.56 12.96
N ILE A 52 -9.16 45.47 12.40
CA ILE A 52 -10.40 45.48 11.64
C ILE A 52 -11.37 44.47 12.24
N ASN A 53 -12.69 44.71 12.10
CA ASN A 53 -13.70 43.76 12.54
C ASN A 53 -13.88 42.63 11.55
N ALA A 54 -14.61 41.58 11.97
CA ALA A 54 -14.85 40.38 11.15
C ALA A 54 -15.48 40.71 9.78
N ALA A 55 -16.45 41.61 9.71
CA ALA A 55 -17.08 41.98 8.44
C ALA A 55 -16.08 42.56 7.43
N THR A 56 -15.19 43.45 7.90
CA THR A 56 -14.13 44.03 7.07
C THR A 56 -13.07 42.98 6.71
N PHE A 57 -12.73 42.08 7.64
CA PHE A 57 -11.81 40.99 7.39
C PHE A 57 -12.32 40.08 6.24
N TYR A 58 -13.55 39.59 6.33
CA TYR A 58 -14.13 38.77 5.27
C TYR A 58 -14.27 39.52 3.94
N ALA A 59 -14.65 40.80 3.99
CA ALA A 59 -14.76 41.58 2.76
C ALA A 59 -13.42 41.71 2.02
N ARG A 60 -12.30 41.69 2.74
CA ARG A 60 -10.95 41.85 2.16
C ARG A 60 -10.31 40.53 1.80
N TYR A 61 -10.41 39.50 2.67
CA TYR A 61 -9.61 38.28 2.58
C TYR A 61 -10.43 37.02 2.32
N GLN A 62 -11.73 37.13 1.99
CA GLN A 62 -12.54 35.95 1.66
C GLN A 62 -11.98 35.17 0.47
N SER A 63 -11.47 35.90 -0.54
CA SER A 63 -10.84 35.24 -1.70
C SER A 63 -9.61 34.43 -1.36
N ASP A 64 -8.84 34.88 -0.36
CA ASP A 64 -7.64 34.14 0.09
C ASP A 64 -8.00 32.90 0.90
N ILE A 65 -9.06 33.01 1.72
CA ILE A 65 -9.64 31.87 2.43
C ILE A 65 -10.18 30.83 1.45
N ASP A 66 -10.90 31.28 0.42
CA ASP A 66 -11.44 30.40 -0.63
C ASP A 66 -10.31 29.74 -1.45
N ALA A 67 -9.23 30.48 -1.72
CA ALA A 67 -8.05 29.95 -2.40
C ALA A 67 -7.34 28.88 -1.55
N HIS A 68 -7.20 29.09 -0.23
CA HIS A 68 -6.67 28.08 0.69
C HIS A 68 -7.53 26.81 0.67
N ALA A 69 -8.85 26.94 0.71
CA ALA A 69 -9.78 25.81 0.67
C ALA A 69 -9.68 25.04 -0.66
N ALA A 70 -9.57 25.75 -1.79
CA ALA A 70 -9.40 25.16 -3.11
C ALA A 70 -8.08 24.40 -3.23
N GLU A 71 -6.96 24.96 -2.76
CA GLU A 71 -5.66 24.29 -2.76
C GLU A 71 -5.67 23.05 -1.88
N ARG A 72 -6.29 23.11 -0.69
CA ARG A 72 -6.45 21.94 0.18
C ARG A 72 -7.24 20.83 -0.50
N LEU A 73 -8.33 21.20 -1.19
CA LEU A 73 -9.11 20.22 -1.96
C LEU A 73 -8.28 19.57 -3.06
N ALA A 74 -7.54 20.36 -3.84
CA ALA A 74 -6.67 19.88 -4.91
C ALA A 74 -5.58 18.92 -4.38
N LEU A 75 -4.94 19.27 -3.24
CA LEU A 75 -3.95 18.40 -2.59
C LEU A 75 -4.56 17.08 -2.10
N ASN A 76 -5.77 17.11 -1.55
CA ASN A 76 -6.47 15.90 -1.11
C ASN A 76 -6.85 15.02 -2.29
N GLU A 77 -7.33 15.60 -3.40
CA GLU A 77 -7.64 14.87 -4.63
C GLU A 77 -6.38 14.25 -5.24
N ALA A 78 -5.29 15.00 -5.30
CA ALA A 78 -3.99 14.50 -5.78
C ALA A 78 -3.47 13.34 -4.91
N ALA A 79 -3.59 13.45 -3.58
CA ALA A 79 -3.21 12.39 -2.65
C ALA A 79 -4.09 11.14 -2.82
N ALA A 80 -5.39 11.32 -3.03
CA ALA A 80 -6.32 10.22 -3.29
C ALA A 80 -5.97 9.50 -4.59
N LEU A 81 -5.70 10.23 -5.67
CA LEU A 81 -5.26 9.67 -6.95
C LEU A 81 -3.93 8.93 -6.82
N ALA A 82 -2.96 9.50 -6.10
CA ALA A 82 -1.66 8.89 -5.87
C ALA A 82 -1.74 7.61 -5.01
N SER A 83 -2.82 7.43 -4.25
CA SER A 83 -3.05 6.23 -3.45
C SER A 83 -3.60 5.05 -4.24
N ILE A 84 -4.10 5.27 -5.46
CA ILE A 84 -4.59 4.21 -6.35
C ILE A 84 -3.39 3.43 -6.89
N PRO A 85 -3.31 2.10 -6.66
CA PRO A 85 -2.21 1.30 -7.19
C PRO A 85 -2.16 1.34 -8.71
N THR A 86 -0.97 1.49 -9.28
CA THR A 86 -0.79 1.36 -10.72
C THR A 86 -0.96 -0.10 -11.17
N THR A 87 -1.23 -0.32 -12.46
CA THR A 87 -1.26 -1.65 -13.07
C THR A 87 0.01 -2.45 -12.76
N GLU A 88 1.18 -1.82 -12.85
CA GLU A 88 2.46 -2.47 -12.55
C GLU A 88 2.57 -2.89 -11.08
N GLN A 89 2.12 -2.04 -10.15
CA GLN A 89 2.09 -2.36 -8.73
C GLN A 89 1.13 -3.53 -8.43
N LEU A 90 -0.06 -3.53 -9.03
CA LEU A 90 -1.03 -4.63 -8.88
C LEU A 90 -0.46 -5.95 -9.42
N LEU A 91 0.15 -5.96 -10.60
CA LEU A 91 0.78 -7.16 -11.16
C LEU A 91 1.93 -7.67 -10.28
N GLY A 92 2.74 -6.78 -9.73
CA GLY A 92 3.80 -7.12 -8.78
C GLY A 92 3.26 -7.75 -7.49
N GLN A 93 2.21 -7.17 -6.93
CA GLN A 93 1.53 -7.70 -5.74
C GLN A 93 0.84 -9.05 -6.01
N LEU A 94 0.18 -9.21 -7.17
CA LEU A 94 -0.43 -10.46 -7.60
C LEU A 94 0.61 -11.59 -7.67
N SER A 95 1.77 -11.32 -8.31
CA SER A 95 2.87 -12.29 -8.38
C SER A 95 3.43 -12.66 -7.01
N ALA A 96 3.55 -11.69 -6.10
CA ALA A 96 3.97 -11.93 -4.72
C ALA A 96 2.94 -12.80 -3.96
N ALA A 97 1.65 -12.51 -4.11
CA ALA A 97 0.56 -13.29 -3.50
C ALA A 97 0.56 -14.74 -4.00
N ARG A 98 0.69 -14.96 -5.32
CA ARG A 98 0.83 -16.33 -5.88
C ARG A 98 2.02 -17.07 -5.26
N LYS A 99 3.19 -16.45 -5.17
CA LYS A 99 4.38 -17.08 -4.57
C LYS A 99 4.16 -17.43 -3.10
N ALA A 100 3.44 -16.60 -2.36
CA ALA A 100 3.05 -16.89 -0.98
C ALA A 100 2.13 -18.11 -0.90
N GLN A 101 1.16 -18.23 -1.82
CA GLN A 101 0.30 -19.41 -1.92
C GLN A 101 1.08 -20.70 -2.30
N GLU A 102 2.04 -20.60 -3.23
CA GLU A 102 2.94 -21.74 -3.53
C GLU A 102 3.69 -22.23 -2.30
N THR A 103 4.21 -21.32 -1.49
CA THR A 103 5.00 -21.65 -0.29
C THR A 103 4.21 -22.45 0.74
N GLN A 104 2.89 -22.30 0.81
CA GLN A 104 2.05 -23.10 1.71
C GLN A 104 2.19 -24.59 1.44
N GLY A 105 2.35 -24.99 0.17
CA GLY A 105 2.52 -26.39 -0.23
C GLY A 105 1.25 -27.23 -0.09
N VAL A 106 1.43 -28.49 0.30
CA VAL A 106 0.33 -29.46 0.42
C VAL A 106 0.45 -30.29 1.70
N THR A 107 -0.66 -30.88 2.13
CA THR A 107 -0.69 -31.81 3.26
C THR A 107 -1.13 -33.18 2.76
N ILE A 108 -0.29 -34.18 2.97
CA ILE A 108 -0.56 -35.61 2.66
C ILE A 108 -0.50 -36.40 3.96
N ASN A 109 -1.55 -37.13 4.28
CA ASN A 109 -1.64 -37.94 5.51
C ASN A 109 -1.27 -37.16 6.78
N ASN A 110 -1.75 -35.92 6.92
CA ASN A 110 -1.46 -35.00 8.01
C ASN A 110 0.01 -34.57 8.12
N ILE A 111 0.80 -34.74 7.09
CA ILE A 111 2.19 -34.26 7.01
C ILE A 111 2.25 -33.13 5.98
N ARG A 112 2.77 -31.98 6.38
CA ARG A 112 2.88 -30.80 5.51
C ARG A 112 4.20 -30.83 4.74
N TYR A 113 4.09 -30.57 3.44
CA TYR A 113 5.21 -30.41 2.51
C TYR A 113 5.15 -29.00 1.92
N ALA A 114 6.12 -28.17 2.28
CA ALA A 114 6.18 -26.81 1.76
C ALA A 114 6.46 -26.77 0.25
N GLY A 115 5.86 -25.80 -0.42
CA GLY A 115 5.92 -25.69 -1.87
C GLY A 115 6.93 -24.68 -2.39
N ASP A 116 7.76 -24.06 -1.53
CA ASP A 116 8.79 -23.13 -1.96
C ASP A 116 9.90 -23.81 -2.79
N PRO A 117 10.67 -23.06 -3.60
CA PRO A 117 11.64 -23.64 -4.53
C PRO A 117 12.67 -24.56 -3.88
N SER A 118 13.19 -24.20 -2.69
CA SER A 118 14.21 -24.98 -2.01
C SER A 118 13.67 -26.32 -1.49
N ASN A 119 12.47 -26.31 -0.91
CA ASN A 119 11.82 -27.54 -0.47
C ASN A 119 11.42 -28.45 -1.63
N ARG A 120 10.95 -27.89 -2.75
CA ARG A 120 10.67 -28.68 -3.96
C ARG A 120 11.92 -29.37 -4.50
N GLN A 121 13.04 -28.66 -4.56
CA GLN A 121 14.31 -29.22 -5.01
C GLN A 121 14.79 -30.32 -4.06
N ALA A 122 14.81 -30.07 -2.75
CA ALA A 122 15.21 -31.06 -1.75
C ALA A 122 14.32 -32.29 -1.78
N LEU A 123 13.01 -32.12 -1.97
CA LEU A 123 12.05 -33.23 -2.11
C LEU A 123 12.34 -34.05 -3.36
N GLN A 124 12.56 -33.42 -4.51
CA GLN A 124 12.91 -34.07 -5.77
C GLN A 124 14.20 -34.87 -5.64
N GLU A 125 15.26 -34.25 -5.10
CA GLU A 125 16.56 -34.95 -4.90
C GLU A 125 16.45 -36.15 -3.96
N SER A 126 15.69 -35.98 -2.86
CA SER A 126 15.45 -37.09 -1.92
C SER A 126 14.68 -38.22 -2.52
N ILE A 127 13.64 -37.96 -3.32
CA ILE A 127 12.86 -39.00 -4.03
C ILE A 127 13.77 -39.73 -5.02
N ALA A 128 14.51 -38.99 -5.87
CA ALA A 128 15.39 -39.59 -6.87
C ALA A 128 16.45 -40.49 -6.23
N PHE A 129 17.08 -40.08 -5.13
CA PHE A 129 18.02 -40.91 -4.37
C PHE A 129 17.37 -42.19 -3.85
N MET A 130 16.16 -42.11 -3.27
CA MET A 130 15.47 -43.28 -2.71
C MET A 130 15.08 -44.29 -3.80
N GLU A 131 14.63 -43.79 -4.96
CA GLU A 131 14.27 -44.60 -6.11
C GLU A 131 15.51 -45.33 -6.69
N ASP A 132 16.64 -44.63 -6.87
CA ASP A 132 17.90 -45.19 -7.36
C ASP A 132 18.45 -46.26 -6.39
N ALA A 133 18.32 -46.03 -5.08
CA ALA A 133 18.73 -46.95 -4.04
C ALA A 133 17.74 -48.14 -3.83
N GLY A 134 16.60 -48.18 -4.53
CA GLY A 134 15.56 -49.20 -4.35
C GLY A 134 14.88 -49.19 -2.97
N LEU A 135 14.91 -48.02 -2.30
CA LEU A 135 14.33 -47.85 -0.96
C LEU A 135 12.88 -47.36 -1.06
N THR A 136 12.02 -47.85 -0.18
CA THR A 136 10.57 -47.52 -0.18
C THR A 136 10.15 -46.65 1.00
N LYS A 137 11.05 -46.39 1.96
CA LYS A 137 10.78 -45.63 3.16
C LYS A 137 12.02 -44.84 3.60
N PHE A 138 11.82 -43.59 3.95
CA PHE A 138 12.83 -42.81 4.64
C PHE A 138 12.94 -43.26 6.12
N PRO A 139 14.11 -43.60 6.65
CA PRO A 139 14.27 -43.97 8.06
C PRO A 139 13.76 -42.88 9.01
N LYS A 140 14.05 -41.60 8.66
CA LYS A 140 13.51 -40.41 9.30
C LYS A 140 13.23 -39.35 8.24
N TRP A 141 12.07 -38.70 8.37
CA TRP A 141 11.65 -37.57 7.56
C TRP A 141 11.33 -36.40 8.46
N LYS A 142 11.83 -35.21 8.15
CA LYS A 142 11.46 -33.99 8.82
C LYS A 142 10.49 -33.22 7.93
N ASP A 143 9.27 -33.01 8.42
CA ASP A 143 8.26 -32.26 7.68
C ASP A 143 8.52 -30.74 7.73
N SER A 144 7.67 -29.99 7.04
CA SER A 144 7.78 -28.52 6.95
C SER A 144 7.40 -27.79 8.25
N ASP A 145 6.82 -28.49 9.21
CA ASP A 145 6.50 -27.97 10.54
C ASP A 145 7.57 -28.36 11.58
N GLY A 146 8.65 -29.02 11.11
CA GLY A 146 9.80 -29.39 11.94
C GLY A 146 9.64 -30.71 12.67
N GLN A 147 8.53 -31.46 12.46
CA GLN A 147 8.29 -32.75 13.13
C GLN A 147 9.04 -33.88 12.42
N PHE A 148 9.48 -34.88 13.21
CA PHE A 148 10.17 -36.04 12.68
C PHE A 148 9.23 -37.26 12.60
N HIS A 149 9.17 -37.86 11.41
CA HIS A 149 8.40 -39.06 11.13
C HIS A 149 9.34 -40.24 10.87
N VAL A 150 9.11 -41.35 11.53
CA VAL A 150 9.91 -42.60 11.38
C VAL A 150 9.30 -43.48 10.31
N ASN A 151 10.13 -44.11 9.50
CA ASN A 151 9.70 -45.00 8.39
C ASN A 151 8.71 -44.32 7.42
N HIS A 152 8.95 -43.06 7.11
CA HIS A 152 8.08 -42.29 6.24
C HIS A 152 8.03 -42.87 4.82
N PRO A 153 6.84 -43.15 4.24
CA PRO A 153 6.72 -43.79 2.94
C PRO A 153 7.24 -42.92 1.82
N LEU A 154 8.05 -43.47 0.91
CA LEU A 154 8.48 -42.80 -0.31
C LEU A 154 7.27 -42.36 -1.18
N ALA A 155 6.22 -43.21 -1.22
CA ALA A 155 4.99 -42.92 -1.96
C ALA A 155 4.32 -41.62 -1.51
N ASP A 156 4.33 -41.30 -0.20
CA ASP A 156 3.74 -40.08 0.32
C ASP A 156 4.54 -38.84 -0.13
N ALA A 157 5.87 -38.92 -0.11
CA ALA A 157 6.75 -37.86 -0.61
C ALA A 157 6.57 -37.66 -2.13
N THR A 158 6.45 -38.75 -2.91
CA THR A 158 6.20 -38.67 -4.35
C THR A 158 4.82 -38.05 -4.65
N ASN A 159 3.79 -38.46 -3.91
CA ASN A 159 2.46 -37.87 -4.04
C ASN A 159 2.45 -36.37 -3.68
N ALA A 160 3.15 -35.98 -2.62
CA ALA A 160 3.30 -34.59 -2.23
C ALA A 160 4.01 -33.77 -3.32
N TYR A 161 5.09 -34.29 -3.90
CA TYR A 161 5.81 -33.62 -4.99
C TYR A 161 4.90 -33.38 -6.22
N ARG A 162 4.09 -34.37 -6.62
CA ARG A 162 3.11 -34.21 -7.70
C ARG A 162 2.04 -33.19 -7.38
N ALA A 163 1.47 -33.30 -6.18
CA ALA A 163 0.42 -32.37 -5.74
C ALA A 163 0.92 -30.91 -5.62
N ILE A 164 2.17 -30.68 -5.19
CA ILE A 164 2.81 -29.36 -5.22
C ILE A 164 2.94 -28.86 -6.65
N GLY A 165 3.36 -29.71 -7.58
CA GLY A 165 3.48 -29.38 -8.99
C GLY A 165 2.15 -29.01 -9.62
N GLU A 166 1.10 -29.77 -9.35
CA GLU A 166 -0.27 -29.52 -9.81
C GLU A 166 -0.82 -28.21 -9.24
N ARG A 167 -0.74 -28.01 -7.91
CA ARG A 167 -1.15 -26.77 -7.25
C ARG A 167 -0.42 -25.54 -7.83
N ARG A 168 0.88 -25.66 -8.07
CA ARG A 168 1.67 -24.59 -8.69
C ARG A 168 1.17 -24.24 -10.10
N ALA A 169 0.87 -25.25 -10.92
CA ALA A 169 0.34 -25.03 -12.27
C ALA A 169 -1.01 -24.30 -12.24
N GLN A 170 -1.90 -24.70 -11.32
CA GLN A 170 -3.19 -24.05 -11.11
C GLN A 170 -3.04 -22.60 -10.62
N LEU A 171 -2.13 -22.34 -9.68
CA LEU A 171 -1.85 -20.98 -9.18
C LEU A 171 -1.28 -20.05 -10.27
N ILE A 172 -0.43 -20.60 -11.17
CA ILE A 172 0.10 -19.83 -12.32
C ILE A 172 -1.02 -19.50 -13.32
N ALA A 173 -1.95 -20.44 -13.56
CA ALA A 173 -3.09 -20.20 -14.45
C ALA A 173 -4.00 -19.09 -13.89
N LEU A 174 -4.33 -19.16 -12.59
CA LEU A 174 -5.11 -18.11 -11.90
C LEU A 174 -4.39 -16.75 -11.93
N GLU A 175 -3.08 -16.72 -11.69
CA GLU A 175 -2.29 -15.48 -11.83
C GLU A 175 -2.44 -14.89 -13.23
N GLY A 176 -2.38 -15.72 -14.28
CA GLY A 176 -2.56 -15.30 -15.68
C GLY A 176 -3.93 -14.67 -15.93
N GLU A 177 -5.00 -15.32 -15.48
CA GLU A 177 -6.37 -14.84 -15.61
C GLU A 177 -6.58 -13.50 -14.89
N HIS A 178 -6.08 -13.35 -13.66
CA HIS A 178 -6.18 -12.11 -12.90
C HIS A 178 -5.27 -11.01 -13.49
N ALA A 179 -4.10 -11.36 -14.04
CA ALA A 179 -3.23 -10.40 -14.71
C ALA A 179 -3.89 -9.78 -15.96
N GLU A 180 -4.65 -10.58 -16.71
CA GLU A 180 -5.47 -10.08 -17.82
C GLU A 180 -6.55 -9.11 -17.32
N GLN A 181 -7.26 -9.46 -16.23
CA GLN A 181 -8.28 -8.59 -15.63
C GLN A 181 -7.71 -7.26 -15.12
N ILE A 182 -6.53 -7.29 -14.50
CA ILE A 182 -5.80 -6.07 -14.08
C ILE A 182 -5.44 -5.23 -15.31
N THR A 183 -4.94 -5.85 -16.36
CA THR A 183 -4.49 -5.16 -17.57
C THR A 183 -5.64 -4.45 -18.31
N VAL A 184 -6.83 -5.05 -18.32
CA VAL A 184 -8.03 -4.45 -18.92
C VAL A 184 -8.81 -3.56 -17.94
N GLY A 185 -8.36 -3.46 -16.68
CA GLY A 185 -8.96 -2.58 -15.67
C GLY A 185 -10.25 -3.11 -15.03
N THR A 186 -10.56 -4.40 -15.16
CA THR A 186 -11.73 -5.04 -14.53
C THR A 186 -11.45 -5.55 -13.12
N LEU A 187 -10.18 -5.72 -12.74
CA LEU A 187 -9.72 -6.03 -11.40
C LEU A 187 -8.79 -4.91 -10.91
N THR A 188 -9.22 -4.19 -9.89
CA THR A 188 -8.49 -3.03 -9.31
C THR A 188 -8.15 -3.22 -7.84
N ASP A 189 -8.70 -4.26 -7.20
CA ASP A 189 -8.44 -4.60 -5.80
C ASP A 189 -8.10 -6.10 -5.68
N LEU A 190 -6.90 -6.41 -5.21
CA LEU A 190 -6.45 -7.79 -5.03
C LEU A 190 -7.12 -8.54 -3.87
N ASN A 191 -7.86 -7.84 -3.01
CA ASN A 191 -8.70 -8.50 -2.00
C ASN A 191 -9.85 -9.31 -2.61
N GLU A 192 -10.21 -9.05 -3.88
CA GLU A 192 -11.21 -9.79 -4.62
C GLU A 192 -10.66 -11.12 -5.20
N VAL A 193 -9.34 -11.30 -5.17
CA VAL A 193 -8.68 -12.50 -5.71
C VAL A 193 -8.86 -13.68 -4.76
N THR A 194 -9.44 -14.76 -5.25
CA THR A 194 -9.55 -16.03 -4.52
C THR A 194 -8.53 -17.02 -5.05
N TRP A 195 -7.68 -17.50 -4.16
CA TRP A 195 -6.72 -18.57 -4.42
C TRP A 195 -7.30 -19.95 -4.05
N LEU A 196 -6.61 -21.01 -4.44
CA LEU A 196 -6.98 -22.42 -4.21
C LEU A 196 -6.94 -22.83 -2.73
#